data_53e62db2b90bcd79dad08a4df267015a
#
_entry.id   53e62db2b90bcd79dad08a4df267015a
#
_cell.length_a   1.000
_cell.length_b   1.000
_cell.length_c   1.000
_cell.angle_alpha   90.00
_cell.angle_beta   90.00
_cell.angle_gamma   90.00
#
_symmetry.space_group_name_H-M   'P 1'
#
loop_
_entity.id
_entity.type
_entity.pdbx_description
1 polymer ?
#
loop_
_entity_poly.entity_id
_entity_poly.type
_entity_poly.pdbx_seq_one_letter_code
_entity_poly.pdbx_strand_id
1 'polypeptide(L)'
;MELLLRLSQWKTNLNIDPATGAKALKITSNYWHQLFSDRRALTDEHFNAMLNLFGVDDDERESLVGLRRDARERGWWMQYQSLFDDENLRLLGLEYGAESIQSYEGLVVPGLLQTEEYARAIMASDVARIRPLDADLYIEVRMRRQQRLSGSDPLQLTALIHQAALEQLTGNAAVTRGQLQHMASMMTNQPTVDIRIVPFTAATRPILSGSPFHIIYFASPMLSPLVWHESVVTRGIVDDASKIRDLRILFERQLELALSREDSLTLIEQTADRIA
;
A
#
# COMPACT_ATOMS: atom_id res chain seq x y z
N MET A 1 -3.00 9.39 8.07
CA MET A 1 -2.42 8.44 9.04
C MET A 1 -1.42 9.10 9.97
N GLU A 2 -0.37 9.76 9.50
CA GLU A 2 0.64 10.42 10.34
C GLU A 2 0.02 11.36 11.37
N LEU A 3 -0.93 12.22 10.95
CA LEU A 3 -1.66 13.11 11.86
C LEU A 3 -2.24 12.37 13.07
N LEU A 4 -2.97 11.29 12.85
CA LEU A 4 -3.61 10.53 13.94
C LEU A 4 -2.59 9.86 14.87
N LEU A 5 -1.48 9.41 14.32
CA LEU A 5 -0.40 8.81 15.11
C LEU A 5 0.31 9.85 15.97
N ARG A 6 0.62 11.01 15.43
CA ARG A 6 1.19 12.12 16.22
C ARG A 6 0.24 12.58 17.33
N LEU A 7 -1.05 12.74 17.02
CA LEU A 7 -2.07 13.05 18.04
C LEU A 7 -2.18 11.93 19.10
N SER A 8 -2.08 10.66 18.69
CA SER A 8 -2.08 9.53 19.63
C SER A 8 -0.85 9.52 20.52
N GLN A 9 0.31 9.89 20.01
CA GLN A 9 1.53 10.06 20.79
C GLN A 9 1.42 11.16 21.82
N TRP A 10 0.93 12.35 21.43
CA TRP A 10 0.67 13.45 22.36
C TRP A 10 -0.27 13.02 23.48
N LYS A 11 -1.37 12.34 23.13
CA LYS A 11 -2.30 11.78 24.12
C LYS A 11 -1.59 10.84 25.10
N THR A 12 -0.72 9.95 24.60
CA THR A 12 -0.01 8.96 25.42
C THR A 12 1.05 9.60 26.30
N ASN A 13 1.87 10.49 25.75
CA ASN A 13 2.94 11.20 26.48
C ASN A 13 2.40 12.05 27.62
N LEU A 14 1.23 12.67 27.42
CA LEU A 14 0.56 13.47 28.43
C LEU A 14 -0.35 12.63 29.36
N ASN A 15 -0.42 11.33 29.14
CA ASN A 15 -1.25 10.40 29.90
C ASN A 15 -2.72 10.84 30.03
N ILE A 16 -3.29 11.36 28.91
CA ILE A 16 -4.66 11.87 28.88
C ILE A 16 -5.65 10.72 28.85
N ASP A 17 -6.43 10.58 29.91
CA ASP A 17 -7.48 9.57 29.98
C ASP A 17 -8.70 9.94 29.10
N PRO A 18 -9.50 8.93 28.69
CA PRO A 18 -10.64 9.16 27.79
C PRO A 18 -11.70 10.13 28.33
N ALA A 19 -11.88 10.22 29.65
CA ALA A 19 -12.88 11.08 30.24
C ALA A 19 -12.44 12.56 30.19
N THR A 20 -11.17 12.84 30.48
CA THR A 20 -10.55 14.16 30.35
C THR A 20 -10.57 14.64 28.89
N GLY A 21 -10.16 13.78 27.95
CA GLY A 21 -10.18 14.10 26.52
C GLY A 21 -11.59 14.37 25.99
N ALA A 22 -12.54 13.52 26.34
CA ALA A 22 -13.94 13.67 25.94
C ALA A 22 -14.56 14.95 26.48
N LYS A 23 -14.29 15.31 27.76
CA LYS A 23 -14.75 16.55 28.39
C LYS A 23 -14.19 17.79 27.69
N ALA A 24 -12.90 17.78 27.36
CA ALA A 24 -12.24 18.91 26.68
C ALA A 24 -12.83 19.17 25.27
N LEU A 25 -13.18 18.11 24.55
CA LEU A 25 -13.77 18.18 23.20
C LEU A 25 -15.31 18.25 23.22
N LYS A 26 -15.96 18.22 24.41
CA LYS A 26 -17.42 18.14 24.57
C LYS A 26 -18.08 16.98 23.80
N ILE A 27 -17.45 15.82 23.82
CA ILE A 27 -17.91 14.58 23.17
C ILE A 27 -18.04 13.44 24.17
N THR A 28 -18.53 12.28 23.72
CA THR A 28 -18.55 11.06 24.55
C THR A 28 -17.19 10.36 24.55
N SER A 29 -16.89 9.59 25.60
CA SER A 29 -15.66 8.78 25.66
C SER A 29 -15.55 7.77 24.50
N ASN A 30 -16.68 7.22 24.05
CA ASN A 30 -16.71 6.34 22.88
C ASN A 30 -16.32 7.10 21.60
N TYR A 31 -16.83 8.32 21.42
CA TYR A 31 -16.45 9.16 20.27
C TYR A 31 -14.96 9.56 20.33
N TRP A 32 -14.43 9.85 21.54
CA TRP A 32 -12.99 10.08 21.74
C TRP A 32 -12.15 8.92 21.25
N HIS A 33 -12.51 7.66 21.59
CA HIS A 33 -11.81 6.47 21.07
C HIS A 33 -11.90 6.35 19.54
N GLN A 34 -13.06 6.63 18.97
CA GLN A 34 -13.28 6.56 17.52
C GLN A 34 -12.44 7.57 16.73
N LEU A 35 -12.09 8.73 17.32
CA LEU A 35 -11.24 9.73 16.66
C LEU A 35 -9.81 9.22 16.41
N PHE A 36 -9.30 8.32 17.24
CA PHE A 36 -7.96 7.73 17.09
C PHE A 36 -7.95 6.39 16.36
N SER A 37 -9.11 5.85 16.02
CA SER A 37 -9.24 4.57 15.29
C SER A 37 -9.55 4.72 13.79
N ASP A 38 -9.39 5.92 13.26
CA ASP A 38 -9.67 6.27 11.83
C ASP A 38 -11.13 6.02 11.39
N ARG A 39 -12.03 5.76 12.35
CA ARG A 39 -13.45 5.49 12.08
C ARG A 39 -14.32 6.74 11.99
N ARG A 40 -13.76 7.90 12.33
CA ARG A 40 -14.47 9.18 12.34
C ARG A 40 -13.58 10.30 11.84
N ALA A 41 -14.13 11.13 10.97
CA ALA A 41 -13.46 12.33 10.52
C ALA A 41 -13.23 13.31 11.68
N LEU A 42 -12.00 13.74 11.86
CA LEU A 42 -11.62 14.76 12.82
C LEU A 42 -12.07 16.13 12.31
N THR A 43 -13.08 16.74 12.94
CA THR A 43 -13.56 18.09 12.57
C THR A 43 -12.52 19.16 12.92
N ASP A 44 -12.65 20.37 12.32
CA ASP A 44 -11.76 21.49 12.65
C ASP A 44 -11.87 21.88 14.13
N GLU A 45 -13.07 21.85 14.69
CA GLU A 45 -13.34 22.16 16.10
C GLU A 45 -12.62 21.15 17.01
N HIS A 46 -12.81 19.85 16.77
CA HIS A 46 -12.17 18.80 17.58
C HIS A 46 -10.65 18.81 17.44
N PHE A 47 -10.12 19.04 16.22
CA PHE A 47 -8.69 19.15 15.99
C PHE A 47 -8.07 20.30 16.80
N ASN A 48 -8.62 21.50 16.68
CA ASN A 48 -8.12 22.65 17.43
C ASN A 48 -8.26 22.47 18.95
N ALA A 49 -9.36 21.84 19.41
CA ALA A 49 -9.53 21.52 20.82
C ALA A 49 -8.47 20.51 21.32
N MET A 50 -8.10 19.52 20.50
CA MET A 50 -6.99 18.60 20.82
C MET A 50 -5.65 19.32 20.90
N LEU A 51 -5.30 20.19 19.94
CA LEU A 51 -4.05 20.93 19.97
C LEU A 51 -3.95 21.81 21.23
N ASN A 52 -5.04 22.43 21.64
CA ASN A 52 -5.10 23.21 22.87
C ASN A 52 -4.98 22.34 24.12
N LEU A 53 -5.66 21.18 24.16
CA LEU A 53 -5.58 20.23 25.26
C LEU A 53 -4.17 19.66 25.43
N PHE A 54 -3.48 19.40 24.33
CA PHE A 54 -2.13 18.86 24.33
C PHE A 54 -1.06 19.92 24.61
N GLY A 55 -1.40 21.21 24.50
CA GLY A 55 -0.46 22.32 24.74
C GLY A 55 0.71 22.30 23.77
N VAL A 56 0.47 21.89 22.51
CA VAL A 56 1.51 21.85 21.46
C VAL A 56 2.04 23.26 21.20
N ASP A 57 3.35 23.37 21.01
CA ASP A 57 3.99 24.63 20.63
C ASP A 57 3.61 25.07 19.21
N ASP A 58 4.01 26.28 18.84
CA ASP A 58 3.59 26.87 17.56
C ASP A 58 4.19 26.12 16.36
N ASP A 59 5.41 25.62 16.43
CA ASP A 59 6.09 24.89 15.36
C ASP A 59 5.40 23.53 15.11
N GLU A 60 5.14 22.78 16.18
CA GLU A 60 4.41 21.51 16.07
C GLU A 60 2.96 21.72 15.62
N ARG A 61 2.32 22.81 16.08
CA ARG A 61 0.97 23.20 15.64
C ARG A 61 0.93 23.45 14.14
N GLU A 62 1.88 24.20 13.58
CA GLU A 62 1.97 24.48 12.16
C GLU A 62 2.18 23.18 11.36
N SER A 63 3.06 22.31 11.83
CA SER A 63 3.30 21.00 11.26
C SER A 63 2.03 20.14 11.23
N LEU A 64 1.29 20.05 12.34
CA LEU A 64 0.05 19.25 12.43
C LEU A 64 -1.08 19.86 11.57
N VAL A 65 -1.16 21.19 11.45
CA VAL A 65 -2.09 21.88 10.54
C VAL A 65 -1.75 21.57 9.08
N GLY A 66 -0.46 21.57 8.73
CA GLY A 66 0.04 21.18 7.41
C GLY A 66 -0.37 19.74 7.05
N LEU A 67 -0.08 18.78 7.94
CA LEU A 67 -0.48 17.37 7.77
C LEU A 67 -2.00 17.21 7.59
N ARG A 68 -2.79 18.00 8.34
CA ARG A 68 -4.25 17.96 8.22
C ARG A 68 -4.74 18.50 6.88
N ARG A 69 -4.19 19.63 6.41
CA ARG A 69 -4.51 20.18 5.10
C ARG A 69 -4.18 19.14 4.02
N ASP A 70 -2.99 18.58 4.06
CA ASP A 70 -2.53 17.57 3.13
C ASP A 70 -3.42 16.32 3.14
N ALA A 71 -3.84 15.86 4.31
CA ALA A 71 -4.75 14.73 4.44
C ALA A 71 -6.13 15.01 3.80
N ARG A 72 -6.61 16.26 3.84
CA ARG A 72 -7.87 16.66 3.20
C ARG A 72 -7.76 16.77 1.68
N GLU A 73 -6.64 17.29 1.19
CA GLU A 73 -6.42 17.48 -0.26
C GLU A 73 -6.08 16.16 -0.98
N ARG A 74 -5.49 15.20 -0.27
CA ARG A 74 -4.94 13.97 -0.84
C ARG A 74 -5.93 12.81 -0.94
N GLY A 75 -7.10 12.91 -0.35
CA GLY A 75 -8.08 11.82 -0.30
C GLY A 75 -8.86 11.59 -1.60
N TRP A 76 -8.19 11.59 -2.77
CA TRP A 76 -8.86 11.37 -4.06
C TRP A 76 -9.64 10.05 -4.10
N TRP A 77 -9.27 9.06 -3.30
CA TRP A 77 -9.96 7.76 -3.21
C TRP A 77 -11.29 7.85 -2.46
N MET A 78 -11.56 8.91 -1.71
CA MET A 78 -12.83 9.07 -0.98
C MET A 78 -14.04 9.15 -1.90
N GLN A 79 -13.90 9.60 -3.14
CA GLN A 79 -14.99 9.57 -4.13
C GLN A 79 -15.43 8.15 -4.50
N TYR A 80 -14.58 7.13 -4.22
CA TYR A 80 -14.84 5.72 -4.49
C TYR A 80 -15.25 4.93 -3.24
N GLN A 81 -15.64 5.61 -2.14
CA GLN A 81 -16.00 4.97 -0.88
C GLN A 81 -17.19 3.99 -0.99
N SER A 82 -18.04 4.11 -2.02
CA SER A 82 -19.12 3.16 -2.28
C SER A 82 -18.65 1.89 -2.99
N LEU A 83 -17.42 1.90 -3.54
CA LEU A 83 -16.85 0.80 -4.30
C LEU A 83 -15.99 -0.10 -3.41
N PHE A 84 -15.35 0.46 -2.40
CA PHE A 84 -14.37 -0.20 -1.54
C PHE A 84 -14.84 -0.29 -0.10
N ASP A 85 -14.47 -1.35 0.58
CA ASP A 85 -14.59 -1.43 2.03
C ASP A 85 -13.53 -0.54 2.74
N ASP A 86 -13.72 -0.37 4.05
CA ASP A 86 -12.87 0.48 4.87
C ASP A 86 -11.38 0.07 4.81
N GLU A 87 -11.09 -1.24 4.75
CA GLU A 87 -9.70 -1.74 4.69
C GLU A 87 -9.03 -1.37 3.36
N ASN A 88 -9.75 -1.47 2.24
CA ASN A 88 -9.23 -1.03 0.95
C ASN A 88 -9.02 0.49 0.89
N LEU A 89 -9.96 1.27 1.39
CA LEU A 89 -9.81 2.73 1.46
C LEU A 89 -8.59 3.10 2.32
N ARG A 90 -8.36 2.36 3.41
CA ARG A 90 -7.21 2.52 4.27
C ARG A 90 -5.91 2.18 3.53
N LEU A 91 -5.87 1.07 2.76
CA LEU A 91 -4.72 0.75 1.92
C LEU A 91 -4.39 1.88 0.94
N LEU A 92 -5.40 2.43 0.24
CA LEU A 92 -5.20 3.54 -0.70
C LEU A 92 -4.56 4.75 -0.01
N GLY A 93 -5.00 5.08 1.20
CA GLY A 93 -4.42 6.15 2.01
C GLY A 93 -2.99 5.87 2.46
N LEU A 94 -2.69 4.64 2.87
CA LEU A 94 -1.36 4.21 3.28
C LEU A 94 -0.37 4.24 2.12
N GLU A 95 -0.74 3.66 0.99
CA GLU A 95 0.07 3.62 -0.23
C GLU A 95 0.36 5.03 -0.74
N TYR A 96 -0.65 5.91 -0.70
CA TYR A 96 -0.47 7.30 -1.10
C TYR A 96 0.54 8.05 -0.23
N GLY A 97 0.55 7.81 1.08
CA GLY A 97 1.47 8.43 2.04
C GLY A 97 2.79 7.67 2.25
N ALA A 98 3.00 6.56 1.55
CA ALA A 98 4.22 5.77 1.68
C ALA A 98 5.43 6.46 1.04
N GLU A 99 6.58 6.32 1.67
CA GLU A 99 7.90 6.61 1.08
C GLU A 99 8.37 5.44 0.22
N SER A 100 8.23 4.21 0.77
CA SER A 100 8.59 3.00 0.04
C SER A 100 7.67 1.83 0.34
N ILE A 101 7.58 0.92 -0.63
CA ILE A 101 6.82 -0.34 -0.51
C ILE A 101 7.70 -1.50 -0.97
N GLN A 102 7.76 -2.53 -0.13
CA GLN A 102 8.27 -3.85 -0.48
C GLN A 102 7.08 -4.78 -0.74
N SER A 103 6.91 -5.22 -1.97
CA SER A 103 5.79 -6.03 -2.43
C SER A 103 6.24 -7.44 -2.76
N TYR A 104 5.57 -8.46 -2.22
CA TYR A 104 5.75 -9.86 -2.61
C TYR A 104 4.51 -10.39 -3.32
N GLU A 105 4.73 -10.96 -4.51
CA GLU A 105 3.68 -11.57 -5.33
C GLU A 105 4.12 -12.92 -5.91
N GLY A 106 3.27 -13.93 -5.71
CA GLY A 106 3.58 -15.29 -6.13
C GLY A 106 3.06 -15.67 -7.52
N LEU A 107 1.88 -15.18 -7.89
CA LEU A 107 1.15 -15.69 -9.06
C LEU A 107 0.70 -14.62 -10.05
N VAL A 108 0.71 -13.35 -9.65
CA VAL A 108 0.27 -12.23 -10.49
C VAL A 108 1.28 -11.09 -10.41
N VAL A 109 1.23 -10.18 -11.35
CA VAL A 109 2.02 -8.95 -11.28
C VAL A 109 1.40 -8.01 -10.24
N PRO A 110 2.18 -7.34 -9.36
CA PRO A 110 1.68 -6.37 -8.39
C PRO A 110 0.82 -5.28 -9.05
N GLY A 111 -0.25 -4.88 -8.37
CA GLY A 111 -1.21 -3.91 -8.92
C GLY A 111 -0.61 -2.58 -9.36
N LEU A 112 0.47 -2.11 -8.70
CA LEU A 112 1.19 -0.90 -9.07
C LEU A 112 1.99 -1.02 -10.39
N LEU A 113 2.22 -2.24 -10.89
CA LEU A 113 2.98 -2.52 -12.10
C LEU A 113 2.11 -3.03 -13.26
N GLN A 114 0.78 -3.13 -13.08
CA GLN A 114 -0.11 -3.70 -14.09
C GLN A 114 -0.42 -2.70 -15.20
N THR A 115 -0.49 -3.17 -16.46
CA THR A 115 -1.16 -2.43 -17.53
C THR A 115 -2.68 -2.47 -17.34
N GLU A 116 -3.40 -1.58 -18.02
CA GLU A 116 -4.86 -1.56 -17.95
C GLU A 116 -5.47 -2.87 -18.44
N GLU A 117 -4.95 -3.41 -19.55
CA GLU A 117 -5.43 -4.66 -20.15
C GLU A 117 -5.21 -5.87 -19.24
N TYR A 118 -4.04 -5.93 -18.58
CA TYR A 118 -3.73 -6.97 -17.61
C TYR A 118 -4.63 -6.85 -16.37
N ALA A 119 -4.79 -5.65 -15.83
CA ALA A 119 -5.71 -5.38 -14.72
C ALA A 119 -7.14 -5.78 -15.06
N ARG A 120 -7.61 -5.47 -16.26
CA ARG A 120 -8.95 -5.82 -16.77
C ARG A 120 -9.12 -7.34 -16.84
N ALA A 121 -8.12 -8.06 -17.32
CA ALA A 121 -8.14 -9.53 -17.37
C ALA A 121 -8.19 -10.17 -15.98
N ILE A 122 -7.41 -9.65 -15.02
CA ILE A 122 -7.46 -10.10 -13.62
C ILE A 122 -8.84 -9.85 -13.02
N MET A 123 -9.40 -8.65 -13.18
CA MET A 123 -10.69 -8.29 -12.60
C MET A 123 -11.84 -9.07 -13.21
N ALA A 124 -11.78 -9.38 -14.51
CA ALA A 124 -12.77 -10.21 -15.18
C ALA A 124 -12.78 -11.66 -14.65
N SER A 125 -11.68 -12.14 -14.07
CA SER A 125 -11.60 -13.46 -13.43
C SER A 125 -12.11 -13.47 -11.98
N ASP A 126 -12.19 -12.32 -11.32
CA ASP A 126 -12.62 -12.20 -9.92
C ASP A 126 -14.14 -11.90 -9.79
N VAL A 127 -14.93 -12.73 -10.42
CA VAL A 127 -16.41 -12.59 -10.47
C VAL A 127 -17.07 -12.69 -9.09
N ALA A 128 -16.36 -13.18 -8.10
CA ALA A 128 -16.89 -13.30 -6.75
C ALA A 128 -16.87 -11.97 -5.97
N ARG A 129 -15.91 -11.08 -6.30
CA ARG A 129 -15.68 -9.83 -5.57
C ARG A 129 -15.98 -8.58 -6.39
N ILE A 130 -15.86 -8.65 -7.71
CA ILE A 130 -16.02 -7.50 -8.60
C ILE A 130 -17.24 -7.73 -9.50
N ARG A 131 -18.22 -6.84 -9.35
CA ARG A 131 -19.37 -6.86 -10.27
C ARG A 131 -18.92 -6.32 -11.64
N PRO A 132 -19.35 -6.92 -12.75
CA PRO A 132 -18.95 -6.45 -14.08
C PRO A 132 -19.21 -4.94 -14.32
N LEU A 133 -20.28 -4.39 -13.74
CA LEU A 133 -20.64 -2.98 -13.86
C LEU A 133 -19.66 -2.03 -13.12
N ASP A 134 -18.91 -2.54 -12.14
CA ASP A 134 -17.96 -1.74 -11.35
C ASP A 134 -16.53 -1.88 -11.87
N ALA A 135 -16.27 -2.81 -12.79
CA ALA A 135 -14.93 -3.16 -13.24
C ALA A 135 -14.13 -1.94 -13.76
N ASP A 136 -14.77 -1.06 -14.53
CA ASP A 136 -14.09 0.14 -15.06
C ASP A 136 -13.66 1.10 -13.95
N LEU A 137 -14.46 1.24 -12.89
CA LEU A 137 -14.10 2.07 -11.73
C LEU A 137 -12.91 1.47 -10.94
N TYR A 138 -12.87 0.15 -10.77
CA TYR A 138 -11.72 -0.53 -10.15
C TYR A 138 -10.44 -0.33 -10.97
N ILE A 139 -10.56 -0.39 -12.30
CA ILE A 139 -9.43 -0.16 -13.21
C ILE A 139 -8.95 1.30 -13.11
N GLU A 140 -9.88 2.26 -13.16
CA GLU A 140 -9.56 3.68 -12.99
C GLU A 140 -8.77 3.94 -11.70
N VAL A 141 -9.25 3.41 -10.57
CA VAL A 141 -8.56 3.51 -9.28
C VAL A 141 -7.18 2.86 -9.36
N ARG A 142 -7.04 1.70 -9.98
CA ARG A 142 -5.76 1.00 -10.14
C ARG A 142 -4.77 1.82 -10.95
N MET A 143 -5.17 2.37 -12.08
CA MET A 143 -4.31 3.23 -12.91
C MET A 143 -3.93 4.53 -12.16
N ARG A 144 -4.87 5.10 -11.41
CA ARG A 144 -4.59 6.31 -10.62
C ARG A 144 -3.57 6.07 -9.50
N ARG A 145 -3.59 4.91 -8.85
CA ARG A 145 -2.59 4.53 -7.83
C ARG A 145 -1.17 4.54 -8.40
N GLN A 146 -0.99 4.10 -9.63
CA GLN A 146 0.32 4.02 -10.28
C GLN A 146 0.98 5.38 -10.49
N GLN A 147 0.20 6.47 -10.47
CA GLN A 147 0.75 7.83 -10.54
C GLN A 147 1.72 8.13 -9.38
N ARG A 148 1.65 7.37 -8.27
CA ARG A 148 2.62 7.46 -7.16
C ARG A 148 4.02 6.98 -7.53
N LEU A 149 4.19 6.21 -8.59
CA LEU A 149 5.51 5.79 -9.09
C LEU A 149 6.20 6.87 -9.94
N SER A 150 5.55 8.01 -10.17
CA SER A 150 6.06 9.12 -10.99
C SER A 150 5.86 10.45 -10.28
N GLY A 151 6.44 11.52 -10.83
CA GLY A 151 6.33 12.88 -10.27
C GLY A 151 7.59 13.33 -9.55
N SER A 152 7.48 14.37 -8.72
CA SER A 152 8.62 14.98 -8.02
C SER A 152 9.08 14.23 -6.78
N ASP A 153 8.20 13.40 -6.20
CA ASP A 153 8.46 12.57 -5.02
C ASP A 153 7.90 11.16 -5.27
N PRO A 154 8.55 10.37 -6.17
CA PRO A 154 8.03 9.08 -6.58
C PRO A 154 8.19 8.04 -5.48
N LEU A 155 7.16 7.21 -5.29
CA LEU A 155 7.19 6.04 -4.41
C LEU A 155 8.34 5.10 -4.80
N GLN A 156 9.13 4.69 -3.83
CA GLN A 156 10.14 3.66 -4.02
C GLN A 156 9.50 2.27 -3.92
N LEU A 157 9.54 1.51 -4.99
CA LEU A 157 8.92 0.18 -5.06
C LEU A 157 9.98 -0.90 -5.27
N THR A 158 10.08 -1.84 -4.33
CA THR A 158 10.79 -3.10 -4.53
C THR A 158 9.76 -4.21 -4.69
N ALA A 159 9.59 -4.72 -5.89
CA ALA A 159 8.65 -5.78 -6.22
C ALA A 159 9.38 -7.13 -6.36
N LEU A 160 9.16 -8.02 -5.43
CA LEU A 160 9.66 -9.38 -5.42
C LEU A 160 8.58 -10.30 -6.00
N ILE A 161 8.81 -10.82 -7.20
CA ILE A 161 7.81 -11.56 -7.99
C ILE A 161 8.34 -12.96 -8.27
N HIS A 162 7.52 -13.98 -8.04
CA HIS A 162 7.89 -15.34 -8.41
C HIS A 162 7.80 -15.53 -9.94
N GLN A 163 8.72 -16.27 -10.52
CA GLN A 163 8.75 -16.54 -11.97
C GLN A 163 7.42 -17.07 -12.51
N ALA A 164 6.62 -17.79 -11.68
CA ALA A 164 5.30 -18.28 -12.07
C ALA A 164 4.37 -17.16 -12.56
N ALA A 165 4.47 -15.95 -12.01
CA ALA A 165 3.66 -14.82 -12.42
C ALA A 165 4.01 -14.32 -13.85
N LEU A 166 5.22 -14.57 -14.33
CA LEU A 166 5.64 -14.23 -15.69
C LEU A 166 5.17 -15.27 -16.72
N GLU A 167 5.10 -16.53 -16.29
CA GLU A 167 4.77 -17.67 -17.17
C GLU A 167 3.25 -17.92 -17.28
N GLN A 168 2.48 -17.38 -16.36
CA GLN A 168 1.02 -17.53 -16.37
C GLN A 168 0.39 -16.59 -17.39
N LEU A 169 -0.34 -17.16 -18.35
CA LEU A 169 -1.12 -16.37 -19.29
C LEU A 169 -2.32 -15.71 -18.58
N THR A 170 -2.31 -14.40 -18.54
CA THR A 170 -3.42 -13.58 -18.01
C THR A 170 -4.15 -12.92 -19.17
N GLY A 171 -5.44 -13.22 -19.32
CA GLY A 171 -6.22 -12.79 -20.48
C GLY A 171 -5.85 -13.57 -21.74
N ASN A 172 -4.86 -13.08 -22.48
CA ASN A 172 -4.32 -13.75 -23.66
C ASN A 172 -2.82 -13.45 -23.85
N ALA A 173 -2.19 -14.06 -24.84
CA ALA A 173 -0.76 -13.90 -25.12
C ALA A 173 -0.36 -12.41 -25.33
N ALA A 174 -1.14 -11.65 -26.08
CA ALA A 174 -0.84 -10.24 -26.34
C ALA A 174 -0.89 -9.38 -25.06
N VAL A 175 -1.88 -9.61 -24.18
CA VAL A 175 -2.02 -8.92 -22.89
C VAL A 175 -0.83 -9.26 -21.97
N THR A 176 -0.50 -10.55 -21.85
CA THR A 176 0.63 -10.97 -21.01
C THR A 176 1.96 -10.43 -21.54
N ARG A 177 2.21 -10.49 -22.84
CA ARG A 177 3.41 -9.91 -23.47
C ARG A 177 3.49 -8.41 -23.21
N GLY A 178 2.40 -7.66 -23.45
CA GLY A 178 2.35 -6.21 -23.19
C GLY A 178 2.65 -5.87 -21.73
N GLN A 179 2.17 -6.68 -20.79
CA GLN A 179 2.47 -6.54 -19.37
C GLN A 179 3.97 -6.71 -19.08
N LEU A 180 4.61 -7.73 -19.63
CA LEU A 180 6.04 -7.98 -19.41
C LEU A 180 6.90 -6.87 -20.03
N GLN A 181 6.57 -6.41 -21.23
CA GLN A 181 7.23 -5.28 -21.88
C GLN A 181 7.08 -3.99 -21.07
N HIS A 182 5.91 -3.77 -20.49
CA HIS A 182 5.67 -2.63 -19.59
C HIS A 182 6.59 -2.70 -18.35
N MET A 183 6.70 -3.86 -17.70
CA MET A 183 7.60 -4.05 -16.55
C MET A 183 9.06 -3.78 -16.93
N ALA A 184 9.53 -4.29 -18.05
CA ALA A 184 10.88 -4.03 -18.55
C ALA A 184 11.12 -2.53 -18.80
N SER A 185 10.14 -1.85 -19.41
CA SER A 185 10.19 -0.40 -19.62
C SER A 185 10.23 0.39 -18.31
N MET A 186 9.44 -0.01 -17.31
CA MET A 186 9.47 0.63 -15.98
C MET A 186 10.84 0.47 -15.32
N MET A 187 11.42 -0.72 -15.34
CA MET A 187 12.76 -0.97 -14.81
C MET A 187 13.83 -0.11 -15.50
N THR A 188 13.70 0.12 -16.80
CA THR A 188 14.67 0.93 -17.56
C THR A 188 14.52 2.43 -17.27
N ASN A 189 13.29 2.92 -17.18
CA ASN A 189 13.01 4.35 -17.18
C ASN A 189 12.71 4.95 -15.78
N GLN A 190 12.46 4.10 -14.78
CA GLN A 190 12.10 4.54 -13.42
C GLN A 190 13.08 3.95 -12.39
N PRO A 191 14.08 4.69 -11.95
CA PRO A 191 15.10 4.20 -11.01
C PRO A 191 14.54 3.85 -9.62
N THR A 192 13.37 4.37 -9.27
CA THR A 192 12.66 4.05 -8.01
C THR A 192 11.87 2.73 -8.06
N VAL A 193 11.81 2.07 -9.22
CA VAL A 193 11.16 0.77 -9.39
C VAL A 193 12.22 -0.31 -9.53
N ASP A 194 12.33 -1.17 -8.51
CA ASP A 194 13.18 -2.37 -8.51
C ASP A 194 12.30 -3.63 -8.57
N ILE A 195 12.37 -4.35 -9.68
CA ILE A 195 11.66 -5.62 -9.87
C ILE A 195 12.68 -6.75 -9.80
N ARG A 196 12.43 -7.69 -8.90
CA ARG A 196 13.30 -8.83 -8.65
C ARG A 196 12.52 -10.13 -8.81
N ILE A 197 13.03 -11.05 -9.63
CA ILE A 197 12.36 -12.31 -9.92
C ILE A 197 12.94 -13.44 -9.09
N VAL A 198 12.09 -14.16 -8.35
CA VAL A 198 12.46 -15.43 -7.72
C VAL A 198 12.30 -16.54 -8.77
N PRO A 199 13.41 -17.12 -9.29
CA PRO A 199 13.35 -18.10 -10.35
C PRO A 199 12.87 -19.47 -9.82
N PHE A 200 12.34 -20.31 -10.71
CA PHE A 200 11.96 -21.69 -10.36
C PHE A 200 13.12 -22.51 -9.77
N THR A 201 14.34 -22.18 -10.17
CA THR A 201 15.56 -22.83 -9.67
C THR A 201 15.89 -22.48 -8.21
N ALA A 202 15.29 -21.44 -7.65
CA ALA A 202 15.43 -21.09 -6.23
C ALA A 202 14.68 -22.04 -5.27
N ALA A 203 13.95 -23.01 -5.78
CA ALA A 203 12.98 -23.85 -5.08
C ALA A 203 13.54 -24.83 -4.04
N THR A 204 14.85 -24.83 -3.74
CA THR A 204 15.44 -25.68 -2.70
C THR A 204 15.17 -25.18 -1.28
N ARG A 205 14.52 -24.02 -1.11
CA ARG A 205 14.13 -23.45 0.19
C ARG A 205 12.62 -23.20 0.23
N PRO A 206 11.99 -23.31 1.42
CA PRO A 206 10.56 -23.05 1.54
C PRO A 206 10.26 -21.64 1.04
N ILE A 207 9.57 -21.56 -0.09
CA ILE A 207 9.00 -20.33 -0.61
C ILE A 207 7.86 -19.93 0.32
N LEU A 208 7.74 -18.65 0.61
CA LEU A 208 6.59 -18.10 1.27
C LEU A 208 5.32 -18.62 0.60
N SER A 209 4.46 -19.26 1.37
CA SER A 209 3.24 -19.92 0.92
C SER A 209 2.26 -18.92 0.29
N GLY A 210 2.53 -18.51 -0.94
CA GLY A 210 1.59 -17.99 -1.91
C GLY A 210 0.74 -16.74 -1.58
N SER A 211 0.63 -16.29 -0.33
CA SER A 211 -0.17 -15.11 -0.02
C SER A 211 0.62 -13.82 -0.29
N PRO A 212 0.09 -12.92 -1.13
CA PRO A 212 0.71 -11.63 -1.37
C PRO A 212 0.70 -10.76 -0.12
N PHE A 213 1.75 -9.93 0.02
CA PHE A 213 1.79 -8.90 1.05
C PHE A 213 2.65 -7.72 0.62
N HIS A 214 2.38 -6.56 1.21
CA HIS A 214 3.14 -5.34 1.00
C HIS A 214 3.58 -4.78 2.34
N ILE A 215 4.88 -4.54 2.50
CA ILE A 215 5.42 -3.82 3.66
C ILE A 215 5.52 -2.36 3.26
N ILE A 216 4.82 -1.51 3.99
CA ILE A 216 4.64 -0.08 3.70
C ILE A 216 5.48 0.70 4.70
N TYR A 217 6.42 1.50 4.21
CA TYR A 217 7.28 2.36 5.00
C TYR A 217 6.93 3.83 4.78
N PHE A 218 7.18 4.64 5.79
CA PHE A 218 6.86 6.06 5.81
C PHE A 218 8.12 6.89 6.08
N ALA A 219 8.19 8.09 5.51
CA ALA A 219 9.31 9.02 5.72
C ALA A 219 9.42 9.48 7.19
N SER A 220 8.28 9.56 7.88
CA SER A 220 8.26 9.95 9.29
C SER A 220 8.83 8.84 10.18
N PRO A 221 9.89 9.12 10.99
CA PRO A 221 10.45 8.15 11.94
C PRO A 221 9.48 7.79 13.08
N MET A 222 8.39 8.54 13.22
CA MET A 222 7.33 8.33 14.19
C MET A 222 6.37 7.22 13.76
N LEU A 223 6.41 6.82 12.48
CA LEU A 223 5.55 5.82 11.91
C LEU A 223 6.29 4.48 11.79
N SER A 224 5.81 3.49 12.53
CA SER A 224 6.25 2.12 12.32
C SER A 224 5.76 1.62 10.94
N PRO A 225 6.53 0.76 10.26
CA PRO A 225 6.05 0.09 9.07
C PRO A 225 4.74 -0.64 9.33
N LEU A 226 3.92 -0.77 8.30
CA LEU A 226 2.68 -1.53 8.31
C LEU A 226 2.74 -2.59 7.22
N VAL A 227 1.98 -3.67 7.39
CA VAL A 227 1.87 -4.69 6.34
C VAL A 227 0.43 -4.78 5.89
N TRP A 228 0.22 -4.66 4.59
CA TRP A 228 -0.99 -5.11 3.93
C TRP A 228 -0.84 -6.56 3.52
N HIS A 229 -1.82 -7.38 3.83
CA HIS A 229 -1.91 -8.75 3.33
C HIS A 229 -3.25 -8.99 2.64
N GLU A 230 -3.22 -9.83 1.64
CA GLU A 230 -4.42 -10.25 0.93
C GLU A 230 -4.40 -11.76 0.67
N SER A 231 -5.53 -12.40 0.90
CA SER A 231 -5.78 -13.79 0.55
C SER A 231 -7.17 -13.91 -0.08
N VAL A 232 -7.54 -15.10 -0.51
CA VAL A 232 -8.88 -15.35 -1.05
C VAL A 232 -9.98 -15.03 -0.03
N VAL A 233 -9.71 -15.22 1.25
CA VAL A 233 -10.73 -15.14 2.33
C VAL A 233 -10.57 -13.89 3.20
N THR A 234 -9.34 -13.43 3.40
CA THR A 234 -9.04 -12.32 4.33
C THR A 234 -8.09 -11.32 3.70
N ARG A 235 -8.28 -10.06 4.03
CA ARG A 235 -7.36 -8.96 3.74
C ARG A 235 -7.37 -7.98 4.88
N GLY A 236 -6.31 -7.21 5.02
CA GLY A 236 -6.24 -6.20 6.05
C GLY A 236 -4.83 -5.73 6.35
N ILE A 237 -4.74 -4.85 7.34
CA ILE A 237 -3.50 -4.25 7.80
C ILE A 237 -3.03 -4.96 9.06
N VAL A 238 -1.76 -5.33 9.07
CA VAL A 238 -1.03 -5.84 10.23
C VAL A 238 -0.16 -4.70 10.77
N ASP A 239 -0.36 -4.35 12.04
CA ASP A 239 0.39 -3.36 12.80
C ASP A 239 1.17 -3.96 14.00
N ASP A 240 1.09 -5.28 14.17
CA ASP A 240 1.85 -6.02 15.18
C ASP A 240 3.35 -6.04 14.82
N ALA A 241 4.16 -5.43 15.67
CA ALA A 241 5.60 -5.26 15.43
C ALA A 241 6.35 -6.59 15.26
N SER A 242 5.91 -7.67 15.94
CA SER A 242 6.57 -8.97 15.84
C SER A 242 6.26 -9.62 14.49
N LYS A 243 5.01 -9.58 14.04
CA LYS A 243 4.59 -10.11 12.74
C LYS A 243 5.23 -9.33 11.58
N ILE A 244 5.31 -8.00 11.70
CA ILE A 244 5.98 -7.15 10.71
C ILE A 244 7.45 -7.51 10.61
N ARG A 245 8.15 -7.69 11.74
CA ARG A 245 9.54 -8.14 11.76
C ARG A 245 9.72 -9.50 11.09
N ASP A 246 8.85 -10.45 11.38
CA ASP A 246 8.92 -11.79 10.78
C ASP A 246 8.73 -11.74 9.26
N LEU A 247 7.77 -10.95 8.77
CA LEU A 247 7.54 -10.76 7.34
C LEU A 247 8.70 -10.02 6.65
N ARG A 248 9.34 -9.06 7.31
CA ARG A 248 10.56 -8.42 6.80
C ARG A 248 11.70 -9.42 6.63
N ILE A 249 11.96 -10.25 7.64
CA ILE A 249 12.99 -11.30 7.57
C ILE A 249 12.69 -12.26 6.43
N LEU A 250 11.42 -12.64 6.25
CA LEU A 250 11.02 -13.50 5.15
C LEU A 250 11.20 -12.84 3.79
N PHE A 251 10.86 -11.56 3.65
CA PHE A 251 11.06 -10.80 2.42
C PHE A 251 12.55 -10.70 2.07
N GLU A 252 13.40 -10.31 3.01
CA GLU A 252 14.85 -10.20 2.83
C GLU A 252 15.46 -11.54 2.40
N ARG A 253 15.09 -12.65 3.03
CA ARG A 253 15.56 -13.98 2.64
C ARG A 253 15.10 -14.39 1.23
N GLN A 254 13.91 -14.01 0.82
CA GLN A 254 13.46 -14.28 -0.55
C GLN A 254 14.18 -13.38 -1.56
N LEU A 255 14.49 -12.15 -1.17
CA LEU A 255 15.26 -11.22 -2.00
C LEU A 255 16.70 -11.74 -2.25
N GLU A 256 17.33 -12.41 -1.26
CA GLU A 256 18.62 -13.10 -1.43
C GLU A 256 18.56 -14.24 -2.45
N LEU A 257 17.40 -14.85 -2.65
CA LEU A 257 17.18 -15.94 -3.61
C LEU A 257 16.79 -15.43 -5.01
N ALA A 258 16.36 -14.18 -5.08
CA ALA A 258 15.96 -13.56 -6.34
C ALA A 258 17.18 -13.28 -7.24
N LEU A 259 16.91 -13.22 -8.52
CA LEU A 259 17.88 -12.75 -9.52
C LEU A 259 18.28 -11.30 -9.23
N SER A 260 19.43 -10.89 -9.71
CA SER A 260 19.82 -9.48 -9.75
C SER A 260 18.78 -8.66 -10.54
N ARG A 261 18.79 -7.33 -10.39
CA ARG A 261 17.92 -6.46 -11.18
C ARG A 261 18.12 -6.66 -12.69
N GLU A 262 19.37 -6.79 -13.11
CA GLU A 262 19.75 -6.99 -14.51
C GLU A 262 19.31 -8.36 -15.05
N ASP A 263 19.56 -9.43 -14.29
CA ASP A 263 19.10 -10.78 -14.67
C ASP A 263 17.58 -10.89 -14.64
N SER A 264 16.90 -10.19 -13.72
CA SER A 264 15.44 -10.13 -13.68
C SER A 264 14.87 -9.43 -14.92
N LEU A 265 15.47 -8.32 -15.35
CA LEU A 265 15.10 -7.64 -16.59
C LEU A 265 15.29 -8.56 -17.78
N THR A 266 16.43 -9.21 -17.89
CA THR A 266 16.74 -10.17 -18.97
C THR A 266 15.71 -11.30 -19.02
N LEU A 267 15.34 -11.86 -17.84
CA LEU A 267 14.33 -12.94 -17.80
C LEU A 267 12.95 -12.45 -18.22
N ILE A 268 12.55 -11.24 -17.81
CA ILE A 268 11.27 -10.64 -18.20
C ILE A 268 11.21 -10.46 -19.73
N GLU A 269 12.26 -9.89 -20.33
CA GLU A 269 12.34 -9.68 -21.79
C GLU A 269 12.30 -11.01 -22.56
N GLN A 270 13.11 -11.97 -22.15
CA GLN A 270 13.13 -13.32 -22.77
C GLN A 270 11.77 -14.02 -22.65
N THR A 271 11.07 -13.83 -21.53
CA THR A 271 9.72 -14.41 -21.35
C THR A 271 8.72 -13.71 -22.26
N ALA A 272 8.77 -12.38 -22.38
CA ALA A 272 7.93 -11.63 -23.30
C ALA A 272 8.11 -12.08 -24.76
N ASP A 273 9.34 -12.33 -25.19
CA ASP A 273 9.68 -12.77 -26.55
C ASP A 273 9.20 -14.20 -26.85
N ARG A 274 9.12 -15.07 -25.84
CA ARG A 274 8.62 -16.46 -25.99
C ARG A 274 7.09 -16.55 -26.08
N ILE A 275 6.37 -15.55 -25.59
CA ILE A 275 4.89 -15.53 -25.63
C ILE A 275 4.45 -15.13 -27.04
N ALA A 276 3.97 -16.11 -27.80
CA ALA A 276 3.58 -15.94 -29.20
C ALA A 276 2.20 -15.27 -29.36
#